data_ec78b505c36ff539707d63d6f09a3c3a
#
_entry.id   ec78b505c36ff539707d63d6f09a3c3a
#
_cell.length_a   1.000
_cell.length_b   1.000
_cell.length_c   1.000
_cell.angle_alpha   90.00
_cell.angle_beta   90.00
_cell.angle_gamma   90.00
#
_symmetry.space_group_name_H-M   'P 1'
#
loop_
_entity.id
_entity.type
_entity.pdbx_description
1 polymer ?
#
loop_
_entity_poly.entity_id
_entity_poly.type
_entity_poly.pdbx_seq_one_letter_code
_entity_poly.pdbx_strand_id
1 'polypeptide(L)'
;MINFEKVIPNKKQIKELYHLLTNRRYSISHQNLPSFEEHSKFVSKNPYLVWYLIYKNFELLGSTYIQKDNSVGIDLKLPNKEDVIEISSYIKKNHLPLKPVKSLRRGDFFVNISPFDKELIEIFKKLNQKEIQRSFLI
;
A
#
# COMPACT_ATOMS: atom_id res chain seq x y z
N MET A 1 6.18 -6.40 16.89
CA MET A 1 5.24 -7.22 16.08
C MET A 1 4.14 -6.34 15.50
N ILE A 2 3.90 -6.46 14.22
CA ILE A 2 2.88 -5.70 13.50
C ILE A 2 1.53 -6.43 13.55
N ASN A 3 0.45 -5.69 13.75
CA ASN A 3 -0.91 -6.18 13.65
C ASN A 3 -1.55 -5.66 12.37
N PHE A 4 -2.20 -6.55 11.63
CA PHE A 4 -2.90 -6.23 10.38
C PHE A 4 -4.40 -6.26 10.63
N GLU A 5 -5.04 -5.12 10.52
CA GLU A 5 -6.49 -5.01 10.69
C GLU A 5 -7.15 -4.84 9.32
N LYS A 6 -7.93 -5.83 8.92
CA LYS A 6 -8.62 -5.78 7.63
C LYS A 6 -9.61 -4.62 7.60
N VAL A 7 -9.57 -3.84 6.53
CA VAL A 7 -10.50 -2.73 6.36
C VAL A 7 -11.88 -3.28 6.01
N ILE A 8 -12.80 -3.11 6.96
CA ILE A 8 -14.23 -3.33 6.80
C ILE A 8 -14.80 -1.96 7.10
N PRO A 9 -15.20 -1.17 6.07
CA PRO A 9 -15.41 0.26 6.24
C PRO A 9 -16.33 0.61 7.41
N ASN A 10 -15.79 1.33 8.38
CA ASN A 10 -16.51 1.89 9.50
C ASN A 10 -15.90 3.28 9.80
N LYS A 11 -16.56 4.04 10.67
CA LYS A 11 -16.17 5.42 10.95
C LYS A 11 -14.72 5.54 11.44
N LYS A 12 -14.30 4.65 12.32
CA LYS A 12 -12.94 4.68 12.87
C LYS A 12 -11.89 4.43 11.79
N GLN A 13 -12.08 3.39 10.98
CA GLN A 13 -11.14 3.04 9.92
C GLN A 13 -11.08 4.13 8.84
N ILE A 14 -12.21 4.71 8.48
CA ILE A 14 -12.26 5.80 7.50
C ILE A 14 -11.44 6.99 8.00
N LYS A 15 -11.56 7.36 9.28
CA LYS A 15 -10.78 8.44 9.88
C LYS A 15 -9.28 8.12 9.91
N GLU A 16 -8.92 6.89 10.29
CA GLU A 16 -7.53 6.45 10.32
C GLU A 16 -6.90 6.50 8.93
N LEU A 17 -7.60 6.02 7.92
CA LEU A 17 -7.14 6.05 6.54
C LEU A 17 -7.02 7.49 6.01
N TYR A 18 -7.97 8.36 6.39
CA TYR A 18 -7.87 9.77 6.01
C TYR A 18 -6.69 10.46 6.66
N HIS A 19 -6.43 10.13 7.92
CA HIS A 19 -5.25 10.63 8.64
C HIS A 19 -3.95 10.24 7.91
N LEU A 20 -3.85 8.98 7.47
CA LEU A 20 -2.70 8.53 6.68
C LEU A 20 -2.59 9.30 5.37
N LEU A 21 -3.71 9.52 4.67
CA LEU A 21 -3.73 10.23 3.41
C LEU A 21 -3.28 11.68 3.55
N THR A 22 -3.77 12.39 4.59
CA THR A 22 -3.42 13.80 4.83
C THR A 22 -1.97 14.01 5.22
N ASN A 23 -1.33 12.97 5.79
CA ASN A 23 0.07 13.02 6.23
C ASN A 23 1.03 12.38 5.24
N ARG A 24 0.53 11.94 4.08
CA ARG A 24 1.36 11.31 3.06
C ARG A 24 2.27 12.35 2.41
N ARG A 25 3.58 12.05 2.37
CA ARG A 25 4.57 12.92 1.73
C ARG A 25 4.60 12.75 0.22
N TYR A 26 4.34 11.53 -0.26
CA TYR A 26 4.47 11.18 -1.68
C TYR A 26 3.21 10.48 -2.15
N SER A 27 2.80 10.77 -3.39
CA SER A 27 1.64 10.13 -4.00
C SER A 27 1.98 9.69 -5.42
N ILE A 28 1.49 8.52 -5.79
CA ILE A 28 1.61 8.00 -7.16
C ILE A 28 0.42 8.47 -8.00
N SER A 29 -0.77 8.44 -7.42
CA SER A 29 -2.03 8.63 -8.15
C SER A 29 -2.76 9.94 -7.87
N HIS A 30 -2.41 10.67 -6.81
CA HIS A 30 -3.11 11.90 -6.45
C HIS A 30 -2.15 13.05 -6.23
N GLN A 31 -2.41 14.18 -6.89
CA GLN A 31 -1.68 15.43 -6.65
C GLN A 31 -2.43 16.33 -5.67
N ASN A 32 -3.76 16.20 -5.60
CA ASN A 32 -4.62 16.96 -4.70
C ASN A 32 -5.29 16.05 -3.68
N LEU A 33 -5.38 16.54 -2.44
CA LEU A 33 -6.04 15.82 -1.37
C LEU A 33 -7.56 15.83 -1.59
N PRO A 34 -8.23 14.67 -1.61
CA PRO A 34 -9.69 14.64 -1.67
C PRO A 34 -10.30 15.15 -0.36
N SER A 35 -11.55 15.58 -0.42
CA SER A 35 -12.31 15.93 0.78
C SER A 35 -12.55 14.66 1.62
N PHE A 36 -12.88 14.85 2.91
CA PHE A 36 -13.23 13.72 3.76
C PHE A 36 -14.42 12.93 3.22
N GLU A 37 -15.42 13.63 2.64
CA GLU A 37 -16.58 12.98 2.05
C GLU A 37 -16.22 12.12 0.84
N GLU A 38 -15.42 12.64 -0.07
CA GLU A 38 -14.92 11.90 -1.23
C GLU A 38 -14.12 10.68 -0.80
N HIS A 39 -13.24 10.85 0.19
CA HIS A 39 -12.44 9.77 0.75
C HIS A 39 -13.31 8.69 1.40
N SER A 40 -14.34 9.09 2.15
CA SER A 40 -15.27 8.15 2.78
C SER A 40 -15.99 7.29 1.75
N LYS A 41 -16.41 7.89 0.64
CA LYS A 41 -17.02 7.16 -0.49
C LYS A 41 -16.02 6.18 -1.11
N PHE A 42 -14.79 6.61 -1.30
CA PHE A 42 -13.74 5.75 -1.84
C PHE A 42 -13.48 4.53 -0.95
N VAL A 43 -13.32 4.74 0.36
CA VAL A 43 -13.08 3.65 1.29
C VAL A 43 -14.25 2.67 1.30
N SER A 44 -15.48 3.18 1.29
CA SER A 44 -16.68 2.34 1.34
C SER A 44 -16.84 1.46 0.10
N LYS A 45 -16.37 1.90 -1.05
CA LYS A 45 -16.45 1.18 -2.32
C LYS A 45 -15.11 1.01 -3.00
N ASN A 46 -14.05 0.80 -2.21
CA ASN A 46 -12.70 0.71 -2.76
C ASN A 46 -12.54 -0.49 -3.70
N PRO A 47 -11.68 -0.35 -4.73
CA PRO A 47 -11.49 -1.40 -5.74
C PRO A 47 -10.47 -2.45 -5.34
N TYR A 48 -9.91 -2.39 -4.13
CA TYR A 48 -8.84 -3.29 -3.72
C TYR A 48 -9.38 -4.69 -3.44
N LEU A 49 -8.58 -5.71 -3.70
CA LEU A 49 -8.90 -7.08 -3.33
C LEU A 49 -8.94 -7.23 -1.81
N VAL A 50 -8.00 -6.58 -1.15
CA VAL A 50 -7.94 -6.52 0.31
C VAL A 50 -7.17 -5.27 0.72
N TRP A 51 -7.54 -4.71 1.85
CA TRP A 51 -6.91 -3.52 2.42
C TRP A 51 -6.71 -3.73 3.91
N TYR A 52 -5.52 -3.41 4.44
CA TYR A 52 -5.19 -3.54 5.85
C TYR A 52 -4.69 -2.22 6.42
N LEU A 53 -5.16 -1.89 7.61
CA LEU A 53 -4.51 -0.94 8.50
C LEU A 53 -3.41 -1.68 9.26
N ILE A 54 -2.30 -1.00 9.49
CA ILE A 54 -1.13 -1.59 10.12
C ILE A 54 -0.85 -0.87 11.45
N TYR A 55 -0.83 -1.65 12.52
CA TYR A 55 -0.58 -1.13 13.87
C TYR A 55 0.62 -1.82 14.50
N LYS A 56 1.31 -1.09 15.37
CA LYS A 56 2.38 -1.61 16.20
C LYS A 56 2.24 -0.98 17.58
N ASN A 57 2.10 -1.82 18.63
CA ASN A 57 1.84 -1.35 19.99
C ASN A 57 0.66 -0.37 20.05
N PHE A 58 -0.43 -0.72 19.37
CA PHE A 58 -1.66 0.09 19.27
C PHE A 58 -1.50 1.43 18.55
N GLU A 59 -0.32 1.70 17.99
CA GLU A 59 -0.09 2.88 17.15
C GLU A 59 -0.30 2.56 15.68
N LEU A 60 -0.98 3.46 14.98
CA LEU A 60 -1.16 3.35 13.54
C LEU A 60 0.15 3.63 12.81
N LEU A 61 0.69 2.64 12.12
CA LEU A 61 1.91 2.76 11.32
C LEU A 61 1.64 3.15 9.88
N GLY A 62 0.54 2.65 9.31
CA GLY A 62 0.26 2.85 7.91
C GLY A 62 -0.80 1.92 7.38
N SER A 63 -0.77 1.65 6.09
CA SER A 63 -1.69 0.72 5.45
C SER A 63 -1.00 -0.03 4.30
N THR A 64 -1.60 -1.14 3.91
CA THR A 64 -1.17 -1.92 2.74
C THR A 64 -2.40 -2.50 2.07
N TYR A 65 -2.37 -2.61 0.75
CA TYR A 65 -3.48 -3.14 -0.02
C TYR A 65 -2.97 -3.96 -1.21
N ILE A 66 -3.83 -4.82 -1.73
CA ILE A 66 -3.56 -5.62 -2.93
C ILE A 66 -4.57 -5.23 -4.00
N GLN A 67 -4.09 -4.94 -5.19
CA GLN A 67 -4.93 -4.61 -6.34
C GLN A 67 -5.09 -5.80 -7.28
N LYS A 68 -6.04 -5.68 -8.20
CA LYS A 68 -6.37 -6.74 -9.17
C LYS A 68 -5.26 -7.01 -10.19
N ASP A 69 -4.27 -6.13 -10.31
CA ASP A 69 -3.09 -6.36 -11.15
C ASP A 69 -1.94 -7.05 -10.41
N ASN A 70 -2.19 -7.48 -9.17
CA ASN A 70 -1.21 -8.04 -8.23
C ASN A 70 -0.26 -7.00 -7.63
N SER A 71 -0.47 -5.70 -7.88
CA SER A 71 0.32 -4.68 -7.20
C SER A 71 -0.07 -4.58 -5.73
N VAL A 72 0.92 -4.32 -4.90
CA VAL A 72 0.78 -4.12 -3.46
C VAL A 72 1.14 -2.67 -3.15
N GLY A 73 0.23 -1.96 -2.50
CA GLY A 73 0.51 -0.63 -1.99
C GLY A 73 1.06 -0.72 -0.58
N ILE A 74 2.09 0.04 -0.30
CA ILE A 74 2.67 0.16 1.05
C ILE A 74 2.76 1.63 1.39
N ASP A 75 2.03 2.04 2.41
CA ASP A 75 2.01 3.42 2.88
C ASP A 75 2.35 3.42 4.36
N LEU A 76 3.56 3.84 4.70
CA LEU A 76 4.06 3.87 6.07
C LEU A 76 4.41 5.29 6.47
N LYS A 77 4.04 5.68 7.68
CA LYS A 77 4.41 6.99 8.24
C LYS A 77 5.93 7.14 8.35
N LEU A 78 6.59 6.10 8.82
CA LEU A 78 8.05 6.05 9.00
C LEU A 78 8.57 4.74 8.41
N PRO A 79 8.86 4.71 7.11
CA PRO A 79 9.33 3.49 6.46
C PRO A 79 10.62 2.97 7.09
N ASN A 80 10.68 1.68 7.35
CA ASN A 80 11.89 1.01 7.78
C ASN A 80 11.94 -0.41 7.22
N LYS A 81 13.13 -0.97 7.19
CA LYS A 81 13.39 -2.27 6.56
C LYS A 81 12.61 -3.40 7.24
N GLU A 82 12.57 -3.41 8.55
CA GLU A 82 11.94 -4.48 9.34
C GLU A 82 10.44 -4.54 9.08
N ASP A 83 9.79 -3.39 9.07
CA ASP A 83 8.35 -3.32 8.82
C ASP A 83 8.02 -3.73 7.38
N VAL A 84 8.82 -3.33 6.40
CA VAL A 84 8.63 -3.73 5.00
C VAL A 84 8.78 -5.24 4.84
N ILE A 85 9.76 -5.85 5.50
CA ILE A 85 9.94 -7.32 5.50
C ILE A 85 8.69 -7.98 6.07
N GLU A 86 8.21 -7.50 7.21
CA GLU A 86 7.07 -8.12 7.89
C GLU A 86 5.79 -7.98 7.06
N ILE A 87 5.56 -6.82 6.44
CA ILE A 87 4.42 -6.60 5.55
C ILE A 87 4.49 -7.53 4.34
N SER A 88 5.64 -7.58 3.67
CA SER A 88 5.84 -8.45 2.50
C SER A 88 5.62 -9.92 2.84
N SER A 89 6.14 -10.35 3.99
CA SER A 89 5.96 -11.73 4.46
C SER A 89 4.50 -12.05 4.76
N TYR A 90 3.79 -11.13 5.40
CA TYR A 90 2.38 -11.30 5.69
C TYR A 90 1.54 -11.45 4.42
N ILE A 91 1.79 -10.59 3.44
CA ILE A 91 1.08 -10.66 2.15
C ILE A 91 1.32 -12.01 1.48
N LYS A 92 2.58 -12.43 1.37
CA LYS A 92 2.93 -13.71 0.72
C LYS A 92 2.37 -14.93 1.46
N LYS A 93 2.31 -14.85 2.78
CA LYS A 93 1.82 -15.95 3.60
C LYS A 93 0.31 -16.10 3.52
N ASN A 94 -0.42 -15.00 3.44
CA ASN A 94 -1.88 -14.99 3.56
C ASN A 94 -2.61 -14.84 2.24
N HIS A 95 -1.91 -14.53 1.16
CA HIS A 95 -2.53 -14.29 -0.14
C HIS A 95 -1.71 -14.92 -1.26
N LEU A 96 -2.42 -15.38 -2.29
CA LEU A 96 -1.82 -15.83 -3.53
C LEU A 96 -2.05 -14.76 -4.61
N PRO A 97 -1.06 -14.44 -5.44
CA PRO A 97 -1.30 -13.55 -6.55
C PRO A 97 -2.32 -14.14 -7.52
N LEU A 98 -3.09 -13.28 -8.16
CA LEU A 98 -4.00 -13.71 -9.21
C LEU A 98 -3.19 -14.26 -10.38
N LYS A 99 -3.78 -15.20 -11.12
CA LYS A 99 -3.12 -15.86 -12.25
C LYS A 99 -2.68 -14.82 -13.30
N PRO A 100 -1.53 -15.02 -13.95
CA PRO A 100 -1.07 -14.11 -14.98
C PRO A 100 -2.02 -14.08 -16.17
N VAL A 101 -2.16 -12.89 -16.74
CA VAL A 101 -2.90 -12.67 -17.99
C VAL A 101 -1.94 -11.97 -18.94
N LYS A 102 -1.61 -12.61 -20.04
CA LYS A 102 -0.63 -12.12 -21.01
C LYS A 102 -0.93 -10.66 -21.39
N SER A 103 0.08 -9.80 -21.31
CA SER A 103 0.04 -8.37 -21.60
C SER A 103 -0.84 -7.52 -20.65
N LEU A 104 -1.49 -8.12 -19.66
CA LEU A 104 -2.36 -7.41 -18.73
C LEU A 104 -1.95 -7.54 -17.28
N ARG A 105 -1.51 -8.72 -16.86
CA ARG A 105 -1.19 -8.97 -15.45
C ARG A 105 -0.08 -10.00 -15.32
N ARG A 106 0.99 -9.63 -14.62
CA ARG A 106 2.02 -10.59 -14.23
C ARG A 106 1.50 -11.43 -13.06
N GLY A 107 2.03 -12.64 -12.91
CA GLY A 107 1.59 -13.59 -11.88
C GLY A 107 2.28 -13.44 -10.52
N ASP A 108 3.02 -12.34 -10.30
CA ASP A 108 3.74 -12.10 -9.06
C ASP A 108 3.23 -10.84 -8.37
N PHE A 109 3.36 -10.75 -7.05
CA PHE A 109 3.16 -9.50 -6.35
C PHE A 109 4.31 -8.54 -6.64
N PHE A 110 4.00 -7.26 -6.77
CA PHE A 110 4.99 -6.21 -6.95
C PHE A 110 4.51 -4.91 -6.30
N VAL A 111 5.43 -4.00 -6.01
CA VAL A 111 5.13 -2.74 -5.34
C VAL A 111 5.43 -1.57 -6.26
N ASN A 112 4.47 -0.65 -6.39
CA ASN A 112 4.67 0.62 -7.08
C ASN A 112 5.06 1.67 -6.05
N ILE A 113 6.13 2.41 -6.32
CA ILE A 113 6.68 3.40 -5.39
C ILE A 113 6.86 4.71 -6.16
N SER A 114 6.46 5.83 -5.55
CA SER A 114 6.74 7.15 -6.11
C SER A 114 8.24 7.33 -6.32
N PRO A 115 8.69 7.88 -7.46
CA PRO A 115 10.12 8.11 -7.69
C PRO A 115 10.73 9.12 -6.70
N PHE A 116 9.89 9.87 -6.00
CA PHE A 116 10.33 10.83 -4.98
C PHE A 116 10.47 10.20 -3.59
N ASP A 117 9.93 9.02 -3.37
CA ASP A 117 10.01 8.30 -2.09
C ASP A 117 11.34 7.53 -2.00
N LYS A 118 12.41 8.27 -1.80
CA LYS A 118 13.77 7.72 -1.78
C LYS A 118 13.99 6.76 -0.62
N GLU A 119 13.35 6.99 0.52
CA GLU A 119 13.48 6.13 1.69
C GLU A 119 12.96 4.72 1.39
N LEU A 120 11.77 4.62 0.82
CA LEU A 120 11.18 3.32 0.50
C LEU A 120 11.95 2.63 -0.64
N ILE A 121 12.37 3.38 -1.65
CA ILE A 121 13.21 2.85 -2.74
C ILE A 121 14.50 2.24 -2.18
N GLU A 122 15.18 2.95 -1.29
CA GLU A 122 16.43 2.45 -0.68
C GLU A 122 16.20 1.17 0.13
N ILE A 123 15.06 1.08 0.83
CA ILE A 123 14.71 -0.15 1.57
C ILE A 123 14.61 -1.33 0.61
N PHE A 124 13.89 -1.19 -0.50
CA PHE A 124 13.75 -2.27 -1.48
C PHE A 124 15.08 -2.64 -2.13
N LYS A 125 15.96 -1.66 -2.39
CA LYS A 125 17.31 -1.93 -2.89
C LYS A 125 18.14 -2.70 -1.87
N LYS A 126 18.10 -2.33 -0.59
CA LYS A 126 18.80 -3.04 0.47
C LYS A 126 18.28 -4.46 0.68
N LEU A 127 17.04 -4.71 0.33
CA LEU A 127 16.43 -6.05 0.35
C LEU A 127 16.76 -6.85 -0.91
N ASN A 128 17.56 -6.30 -1.82
CA ASN A 128 17.93 -6.91 -3.11
C ASN A 128 16.70 -7.21 -3.99
N GLN A 129 15.66 -6.41 -3.88
CA GLN A 129 14.48 -6.55 -4.72
C GLN A 129 14.74 -5.89 -6.08
N LYS A 130 14.39 -6.59 -7.15
CA LYS A 130 14.65 -6.14 -8.51
C LYS A 130 13.62 -5.11 -8.95
N GLU A 131 14.08 -3.96 -9.47
CA GLU A 131 13.20 -3.00 -10.15
C GLU A 131 12.73 -3.61 -11.48
N ILE A 132 11.44 -3.56 -11.75
CA ILE A 132 10.85 -4.24 -12.92
C ILE A 132 10.20 -3.30 -13.93
N GLN A 133 9.94 -2.03 -13.57
CA GLN A 133 9.34 -1.08 -14.52
C GLN A 133 9.54 0.36 -14.07
N ARG A 134 9.41 1.28 -15.03
CA ARG A 134 9.35 2.73 -14.79
C ARG A 134 8.22 3.33 -15.59
N SER A 135 7.54 4.33 -15.05
CA SER A 135 6.44 5.02 -15.70
C SER A 135 6.76 6.48 -15.93
N PHE A 136 6.46 6.98 -17.13
CA PHE A 136 6.68 8.37 -17.51
C PHE A 136 5.40 8.94 -18.09
N LEU A 137 5.09 10.18 -17.69
CA LEU A 137 3.98 10.92 -18.31
C LEU A 137 4.37 11.32 -19.74
N ILE A 138 3.39 11.32 -20.64
CA ILE A 138 3.58 11.78 -22.01
C ILE A 138 2.74 13.02 -22.29
#